data_e0b45d6eaea5de1fcfecadc76c787ba2
#
_entry.id   e0b45d6eaea5de1fcfecadc76c787ba2
#
_cell.length_a   1.000
_cell.length_b   1.000
_cell.length_c   1.000
_cell.angle_alpha   90.00
_cell.angle_beta   90.00
_cell.angle_gamma   90.00
#
_symmetry.space_group_name_H-M   'P 1'
#
loop_
_entity.id
_entity.type
_entity.pdbx_description
1 polymer ?
#
loop_
_entity_poly.entity_id
_entity_poly.type
_entity_poly.pdbx_seq_one_letter_code
_entity_poly.pdbx_strand_id
1 'polypeptide(L)'
;DSSTSRGLGDVYKRQTYESFNQPSPVFEYTYLWLKDQDFGDTQSSLVHGDFRLGNIIVSNEGLESIIDWELAHIGNPFQDLGWICGNSWRFGHNEKVVGGFGELADLLRGYNSISQFQVDENLVRTWQVFGTFRWGVICLIQASAHLNGSVNSVEKAAIGRRVSETELDIADLLFLGGK
;
A
#
# COMPACT_ATOMS: atom_id res chain seq x y z
N ASP A 1 5.58 9.93 20.99
CA ASP A 1 5.39 8.49 21.26
C ASP A 1 5.05 7.79 19.95
N SER A 2 6.07 7.19 19.30
CA SER A 2 5.95 6.59 17.96
C SER A 2 5.00 5.37 17.92
N SER A 3 4.67 4.80 19.09
CA SER A 3 3.71 3.70 19.21
C SER A 3 2.27 4.17 19.02
N THR A 4 1.97 5.44 19.30
CA THR A 4 0.60 5.99 19.27
C THR A 4 0.13 6.27 17.83
N SER A 5 1.02 6.67 16.92
CA SER A 5 0.66 6.93 15.53
C SER A 5 0.44 5.64 14.72
N ARG A 6 1.16 4.56 15.06
CA ARG A 6 0.92 3.21 14.47
C ARG A 6 -0.44 2.67 14.90
N GLY A 7 -0.76 2.73 16.20
CA GLY A 7 -2.01 2.17 16.75
C GLY A 7 -3.28 2.83 16.21
N LEU A 8 -3.27 4.15 16.01
CA LEU A 8 -4.45 4.89 15.53
C LEU A 8 -4.80 4.60 14.07
N GLY A 9 -3.80 4.52 13.18
CA GLY A 9 -4.01 4.18 11.78
C GLY A 9 -4.53 2.76 11.58
N ASP A 10 -4.02 1.81 12.35
CA ASP A 10 -4.41 0.40 12.27
C ASP A 10 -5.78 0.15 12.90
N VAL A 11 -6.08 0.78 14.03
CA VAL A 11 -7.40 0.72 14.68
C VAL A 11 -8.48 1.32 13.76
N TYR A 12 -8.21 2.45 13.11
CA TYR A 12 -9.16 3.06 12.17
C TYR A 12 -9.47 2.15 10.99
N LYS A 13 -8.46 1.52 10.40
CA LYS A 13 -8.66 0.59 9.28
C LYS A 13 -9.40 -0.67 9.70
N ARG A 14 -9.09 -1.20 10.87
CA ARG A 14 -9.80 -2.36 11.42
C ARG A 14 -11.27 -2.04 11.69
N GLN A 15 -11.57 -0.94 12.36
CA GLN A 15 -12.94 -0.50 12.63
C GLN A 15 -13.72 -0.24 11.33
N THR A 16 -13.08 0.38 10.34
CA THR A 16 -13.68 0.62 9.03
C THR A 16 -13.98 -0.70 8.33
N TYR A 17 -13.04 -1.64 8.31
CA TYR A 17 -13.24 -2.97 7.72
C TYR A 17 -14.38 -3.73 8.42
N GLU A 18 -14.40 -3.78 9.74
CA GLU A 18 -15.45 -4.43 10.52
C GLU A 18 -16.85 -3.83 10.26
N SER A 19 -16.93 -2.54 9.97
CA SER A 19 -18.20 -1.86 9.70
C SER A 19 -18.90 -2.35 8.43
N PHE A 20 -18.17 -2.99 7.50
CA PHE A 20 -18.76 -3.54 6.28
C PHE A 20 -19.47 -4.88 6.48
N ASN A 21 -19.26 -5.54 7.63
CA ASN A 21 -19.85 -6.85 7.95
C ASN A 21 -19.65 -7.90 6.84
N GLN A 22 -18.49 -7.85 6.19
CA GLN A 22 -18.07 -8.79 5.14
C GLN A 22 -16.74 -9.42 5.57
N PRO A 23 -16.76 -10.46 6.41
CA PRO A 23 -15.54 -11.08 6.90
C PRO A 23 -14.76 -11.74 5.76
N SER A 24 -13.50 -11.40 5.63
CA SER A 24 -12.54 -12.04 4.73
C SER A 24 -11.48 -12.78 5.55
N PRO A 25 -11.38 -14.11 5.44
CA PRO A 25 -10.34 -14.86 6.13
C PRO A 25 -8.92 -14.36 5.83
N VAL A 26 -8.68 -13.91 4.60
CA VAL A 26 -7.39 -13.36 4.19
C VAL A 26 -7.10 -12.06 4.93
N PHE A 27 -8.06 -11.15 4.99
CA PHE A 27 -7.88 -9.87 5.68
C PHE A 27 -7.74 -10.05 7.21
N GLU A 28 -8.50 -10.98 7.81
CA GLU A 28 -8.36 -11.30 9.22
C GLU A 28 -6.96 -11.85 9.54
N TYR A 29 -6.49 -12.80 8.73
CA TYR A 29 -5.14 -13.34 8.87
C TYR A 29 -4.08 -12.25 8.69
N THR A 30 -4.23 -11.43 7.65
CA THR A 30 -3.29 -10.33 7.36
C THR A 30 -3.20 -9.35 8.51
N TYR A 31 -4.33 -8.97 9.08
CA TYR A 31 -4.37 -8.08 10.25
C TYR A 31 -3.60 -8.66 11.43
N LEU A 32 -3.81 -9.94 11.74
CA LEU A 32 -3.10 -10.62 12.82
C LEU A 32 -1.60 -10.71 12.52
N TRP A 33 -1.24 -11.07 11.29
CA TRP A 33 0.14 -11.15 10.84
C TRP A 33 0.84 -9.78 10.96
N LEU A 34 0.23 -8.70 10.49
CA LEU A 34 0.79 -7.34 10.55
C LEU A 34 1.07 -6.86 11.99
N LYS A 35 0.28 -7.31 12.97
CA LYS A 35 0.51 -6.95 14.38
C LYS A 35 1.85 -7.45 14.92
N ASP A 36 2.34 -8.55 14.40
CA ASP A 36 3.57 -9.20 14.84
C ASP A 36 4.80 -8.79 13.99
N GLN A 37 4.61 -7.90 12.98
CA GLN A 37 5.70 -7.48 12.12
C GLN A 37 6.47 -6.29 12.66
N ASP A 38 7.76 -6.28 12.35
CA ASP A 38 8.60 -5.08 12.49
C ASP A 38 8.39 -4.19 11.24
N PHE A 39 7.99 -2.95 11.49
CA PHE A 39 7.80 -1.93 10.45
C PHE A 39 9.03 -1.03 10.26
N GLY A 40 10.13 -1.36 10.90
CA GLY A 40 11.36 -0.57 10.92
C GLY A 40 11.27 0.62 11.86
N ASP A 41 12.37 0.85 12.58
CA ASP A 41 12.47 2.01 13.47
C ASP A 41 13.03 3.20 12.67
N THR A 42 12.20 4.24 12.50
CA THR A 42 12.55 5.45 11.78
C THR A 42 12.03 6.68 12.50
N GLN A 43 12.69 7.81 12.27
CA GLN A 43 12.07 9.09 12.58
C GLN A 43 10.91 9.34 11.60
N SER A 44 9.83 9.94 12.10
CA SER A 44 8.71 10.33 11.26
C SER A 44 9.16 11.31 10.18
N SER A 45 8.75 11.05 8.95
CA SER A 45 9.07 11.85 7.77
C SER A 45 7.80 12.21 7.01
N LEU A 46 7.90 13.09 6.03
CA LEU A 46 6.82 13.32 5.08
C LEU A 46 6.63 12.07 4.25
N VAL A 47 5.42 11.51 4.27
CA VAL A 47 4.96 10.39 3.45
C VAL A 47 3.99 10.94 2.43
N HIS A 48 4.13 10.53 1.18
CA HIS A 48 3.20 10.92 0.10
C HIS A 48 1.81 10.30 0.29
N GLY A 49 1.77 9.02 0.69
CA GLY A 49 0.55 8.28 0.97
C GLY A 49 -0.15 7.66 -0.24
N ASP A 50 0.18 8.11 -1.47
CA ASP A 50 -0.25 7.50 -2.74
C ASP A 50 0.90 7.51 -3.78
N PHE A 51 2.10 7.10 -3.34
CA PHE A 51 3.29 7.07 -4.19
C PHE A 51 3.25 5.90 -5.17
N ARG A 52 2.83 6.14 -6.40
CA ARG A 52 2.64 5.15 -7.46
C ARG A 52 2.92 5.74 -8.85
N LEU A 53 3.07 4.90 -9.87
CA LEU A 53 3.42 5.31 -11.24
C LEU A 53 2.51 6.43 -11.79
N GLY A 54 1.20 6.39 -11.51
CA GLY A 54 0.26 7.40 -11.98
C GLY A 54 0.48 8.80 -11.40
N ASN A 55 1.28 8.93 -10.33
CA ASN A 55 1.57 10.19 -9.65
C ASN A 55 3.03 10.63 -9.85
N ILE A 56 3.75 10.00 -10.77
CA ILE A 56 5.15 10.28 -11.09
C ILE A 56 5.23 10.79 -12.53
N ILE A 57 5.76 11.99 -12.72
CA ILE A 57 5.99 12.58 -14.05
C ILE A 57 7.46 12.43 -14.39
N VAL A 58 7.74 11.86 -15.55
CA VAL A 58 9.09 11.62 -16.04
C VAL A 58 9.27 12.20 -17.44
N SER A 59 10.51 12.58 -17.76
CA SER A 59 10.95 12.95 -19.12
C SER A 59 12.13 12.09 -19.53
N ASN A 60 12.73 12.43 -20.68
CA ASN A 60 13.99 11.82 -21.11
C ASN A 60 15.18 12.15 -20.19
N GLU A 61 15.06 13.17 -19.34
CA GLU A 61 16.07 13.61 -18.40
C GLU A 61 15.91 12.97 -17.00
N GLY A 62 14.79 12.26 -16.76
CA GLY A 62 14.50 11.56 -15.52
C GLY A 62 13.22 11.99 -14.84
N LEU A 63 13.22 11.98 -13.50
CA LEU A 63 12.09 12.41 -12.69
C LEU A 63 11.91 13.92 -12.74
N GLU A 64 10.72 14.36 -13.18
CA GLU A 64 10.36 15.78 -13.27
C GLU A 64 9.54 16.23 -12.05
N SER A 65 8.56 15.43 -11.63
CA SER A 65 7.65 15.81 -10.54
C SER A 65 6.95 14.61 -9.93
N ILE A 66 6.56 14.79 -8.67
CA ILE A 66 5.62 13.92 -7.95
C ILE A 66 4.40 14.77 -7.65
N ILE A 67 3.23 14.31 -8.04
CA ILE A 67 1.95 15.02 -7.95
C ILE A 67 0.97 14.28 -7.06
N ASP A 68 -0.18 14.91 -6.74
CA ASP A 68 -1.28 14.33 -5.97
C ASP A 68 -0.92 14.05 -4.51
N TRP A 69 -0.53 15.11 -3.81
CA TRP A 69 -0.13 15.09 -2.40
C TRP A 69 -1.30 15.17 -1.40
N GLU A 70 -2.53 14.92 -1.83
CA GLU A 70 -3.72 15.08 -0.99
C GLU A 70 -3.75 14.10 0.21
N LEU A 71 -3.05 12.96 0.12
CA LEU A 71 -2.92 11.97 1.19
C LEU A 71 -1.62 12.13 2.00
N ALA A 72 -0.87 13.21 1.77
CA ALA A 72 0.39 13.42 2.45
C ALA A 72 0.21 13.59 3.96
N HIS A 73 1.09 12.97 4.72
CA HIS A 73 1.08 12.99 6.18
C HIS A 73 2.47 12.75 6.77
N ILE A 74 2.60 12.96 8.07
CA ILE A 74 3.83 12.61 8.79
C ILE A 74 3.71 11.15 9.27
N GLY A 75 4.66 10.32 8.88
CA GLY A 75 4.65 8.88 9.16
C GLY A 75 5.97 8.19 8.88
N ASN A 76 5.94 6.86 8.80
CA ASN A 76 7.10 6.05 8.45
C ASN A 76 7.34 6.13 6.94
N PRO A 77 8.53 6.57 6.48
CA PRO A 77 8.83 6.77 5.05
C PRO A 77 8.80 5.46 4.22
N PHE A 78 8.96 4.30 4.84
CA PHE A 78 8.90 3.01 4.15
C PHE A 78 7.51 2.65 3.64
N GLN A 79 6.47 3.35 4.13
CA GLN A 79 5.11 3.18 3.65
C GLN A 79 5.00 3.42 2.13
N ASP A 80 5.64 4.46 1.60
CA ASP A 80 5.61 4.77 0.18
C ASP A 80 6.38 3.72 -0.65
N LEU A 81 7.48 3.17 -0.11
CA LEU A 81 8.24 2.11 -0.76
C LEU A 81 7.41 0.83 -0.91
N GLY A 82 6.68 0.42 0.12
CA GLY A 82 5.76 -0.71 0.03
C GLY A 82 4.57 -0.43 -0.87
N TRP A 83 4.05 0.80 -0.85
CA TRP A 83 2.90 1.19 -1.68
C TRP A 83 3.19 1.09 -3.16
N ILE A 84 4.32 1.64 -3.65
CA ILE A 84 4.69 1.57 -5.07
C ILE A 84 4.95 0.13 -5.55
N CYS A 85 5.31 -0.79 -4.63
CA CYS A 85 5.52 -2.20 -4.94
C CYS A 85 4.22 -3.02 -5.02
N GLY A 86 3.07 -2.46 -4.64
CA GLY A 86 1.77 -3.12 -4.71
C GLY A 86 1.43 -3.57 -6.14
N ASN A 87 0.91 -4.81 -6.30
CA ASN A 87 0.58 -5.38 -7.60
C ASN A 87 -0.44 -4.52 -8.37
N SER A 88 -1.36 -3.90 -7.67
CA SER A 88 -2.37 -3.00 -8.24
C SER A 88 -1.79 -1.82 -9.04
N TRP A 89 -0.55 -1.44 -8.78
CA TRP A 89 0.13 -0.31 -9.42
C TRP A 89 1.07 -0.71 -10.56
N ARG A 90 1.16 -2.01 -10.87
CA ARG A 90 2.05 -2.54 -11.94
C ARG A 90 1.40 -2.52 -13.32
N PHE A 91 0.09 -2.29 -13.41
CA PHE A 91 -0.66 -2.15 -14.67
C PHE A 91 -0.41 -3.29 -15.68
N GLY A 92 -0.29 -4.53 -15.18
CA GLY A 92 -0.06 -5.72 -15.99
C GLY A 92 1.40 -6.10 -16.21
N HIS A 93 2.36 -5.27 -15.77
CA HIS A 93 3.80 -5.55 -15.82
C HIS A 93 4.28 -6.18 -14.52
N ASN A 94 3.74 -7.36 -14.19
CA ASN A 94 3.93 -8.00 -12.89
C ASN A 94 5.38 -8.43 -12.63
N GLU A 95 6.19 -8.60 -13.68
CA GLU A 95 7.62 -8.90 -13.58
C GLU A 95 8.46 -7.72 -13.03
N LYS A 96 7.92 -6.50 -13.06
CA LYS A 96 8.53 -5.28 -12.53
C LYS A 96 7.86 -4.90 -11.22
N VAL A 97 8.46 -5.29 -10.10
CA VAL A 97 7.86 -5.12 -8.77
C VAL A 97 7.59 -3.66 -8.42
N VAL A 98 8.48 -2.76 -8.81
CA VAL A 98 8.35 -1.33 -8.52
C VAL A 98 7.50 -0.65 -9.58
N GLY A 99 6.22 -0.48 -9.28
CA GLY A 99 5.26 0.27 -10.10
C GLY A 99 5.07 -0.24 -11.53
N GLY A 100 5.49 -1.49 -11.84
CA GLY A 100 5.46 -2.04 -13.19
C GLY A 100 6.57 -1.56 -14.12
N PHE A 101 7.57 -0.82 -13.61
CA PHE A 101 8.67 -0.29 -14.42
C PHE A 101 10.07 -0.53 -13.85
N GLY A 102 10.20 -0.75 -12.54
CA GLY A 102 11.49 -0.84 -11.85
C GLY A 102 11.72 -2.17 -11.14
N GLU A 103 13.01 -2.44 -10.85
CA GLU A 103 13.43 -3.58 -10.05
C GLU A 103 13.55 -3.20 -8.57
N LEU A 104 13.19 -4.13 -7.67
CA LEU A 104 13.30 -3.90 -6.23
C LEU A 104 14.74 -3.61 -5.80
N ALA A 105 15.72 -4.30 -6.38
CA ALA A 105 17.13 -4.07 -6.09
C ALA A 105 17.59 -2.64 -6.42
N ASP A 106 17.05 -2.04 -7.50
CA ASP A 106 17.35 -0.67 -7.88
C ASP A 106 16.71 0.34 -6.92
N LEU A 107 15.46 0.09 -6.51
CA LEU A 107 14.78 0.91 -5.49
C LEU A 107 15.56 0.90 -4.18
N LEU A 108 15.94 -0.28 -3.68
CA LEU A 108 16.70 -0.43 -2.44
C LEU A 108 18.05 0.28 -2.54
N ARG A 109 18.78 0.05 -3.63
CA ARG A 109 20.09 0.71 -3.84
C ARG A 109 19.96 2.23 -3.88
N GLY A 110 18.97 2.75 -4.63
CA GLY A 110 18.73 4.19 -4.74
C GLY A 110 18.36 4.80 -3.40
N TYR A 111 17.38 4.23 -2.72
CA TYR A 111 16.92 4.72 -1.42
C TYR A 111 18.05 4.71 -0.37
N ASN A 112 18.72 3.58 -0.22
CA ASN A 112 19.76 3.40 0.78
C ASN A 112 21.03 4.25 0.51
N SER A 113 21.23 4.73 -0.72
CA SER A 113 22.37 5.57 -1.07
C SER A 113 22.26 7.00 -0.53
N ILE A 114 21.04 7.48 -0.27
CA ILE A 114 20.78 8.88 0.14
C ILE A 114 20.06 8.98 1.48
N SER A 115 19.33 7.93 1.88
CA SER A 115 18.58 7.93 3.13
C SER A 115 19.47 7.66 4.33
N GLN A 116 19.19 8.33 5.45
CA GLN A 116 19.79 7.97 6.74
C GLN A 116 19.20 6.68 7.33
N PHE A 117 18.06 6.23 6.83
CA PHE A 117 17.42 4.97 7.23
C PHE A 117 17.69 3.91 6.17
N GLN A 118 18.06 2.72 6.61
CA GLN A 118 18.31 1.61 5.72
C GLN A 118 17.07 0.72 5.63
N VAL A 119 16.78 0.26 4.43
CA VAL A 119 15.65 -0.63 4.16
C VAL A 119 16.15 -1.86 3.40
N ASP A 120 15.62 -3.02 3.75
CA ASP A 120 15.85 -4.27 3.04
C ASP A 120 14.57 -4.77 2.34
N GLU A 121 14.69 -5.87 1.61
CA GLU A 121 13.60 -6.49 0.89
C GLU A 121 12.46 -6.93 1.81
N ASN A 122 12.78 -7.51 2.97
CA ASN A 122 11.78 -7.99 3.91
C ASN A 122 10.94 -6.85 4.46
N LEU A 123 11.59 -5.73 4.77
CA LEU A 123 10.92 -4.54 5.28
C LEU A 123 10.01 -3.92 4.21
N VAL A 124 10.47 -3.80 2.96
CA VAL A 124 9.62 -3.35 1.85
C VAL A 124 8.44 -4.29 1.67
N ARG A 125 8.65 -5.60 1.74
CA ARG A 125 7.59 -6.61 1.64
C ARG A 125 6.55 -6.47 2.75
N THR A 126 6.97 -6.25 4.00
CA THR A 126 6.05 -5.97 5.11
C THR A 126 5.15 -4.78 4.81
N TRP A 127 5.74 -3.68 4.31
CA TRP A 127 4.99 -2.50 3.91
C TRP A 127 4.13 -2.71 2.66
N GLN A 128 4.55 -3.57 1.74
CA GLN A 128 3.75 -3.97 0.58
C GLN A 128 2.49 -4.74 0.99
N VAL A 129 2.62 -5.70 1.92
CA VAL A 129 1.46 -6.41 2.49
C VAL A 129 0.50 -5.42 3.17
N PHE A 130 1.03 -4.51 4.00
CA PHE A 130 0.24 -3.46 4.62
C PHE A 130 -0.46 -2.56 3.59
N GLY A 131 0.24 -2.15 2.54
CA GLY A 131 -0.31 -1.33 1.46
C GLY A 131 -1.42 -2.06 0.69
N THR A 132 -1.22 -3.34 0.38
CA THR A 132 -2.21 -4.16 -0.32
C THR A 132 -3.46 -4.36 0.53
N PHE A 133 -3.31 -4.64 1.82
CA PHE A 133 -4.43 -4.70 2.77
C PHE A 133 -5.18 -3.36 2.85
N ARG A 134 -4.44 -2.24 2.99
CA ARG A 134 -5.02 -0.88 2.98
C ARG A 134 -5.82 -0.63 1.70
N TRP A 135 -5.30 -1.02 0.54
CA TRP A 135 -6.00 -0.86 -0.73
C TRP A 135 -7.29 -1.67 -0.79
N GLY A 136 -7.27 -2.91 -0.31
CA GLY A 136 -8.48 -3.74 -0.18
C GLY A 136 -9.57 -3.06 0.67
N VAL A 137 -9.21 -2.47 1.81
CA VAL A 137 -10.16 -1.70 2.65
C VAL A 137 -10.68 -0.46 1.91
N ILE A 138 -9.83 0.26 1.18
CA ILE A 138 -10.26 1.39 0.34
C ILE A 138 -11.25 0.92 -0.74
N CYS A 139 -11.02 -0.23 -1.37
CA CYS A 139 -11.95 -0.81 -2.34
C CYS A 139 -13.33 -1.10 -1.72
N LEU A 140 -13.38 -1.61 -0.49
CA LEU A 140 -14.63 -1.80 0.26
C LEU A 140 -15.34 -0.47 0.54
N ILE A 141 -14.61 0.58 0.94
CA ILE A 141 -15.16 1.92 1.16
C ILE A 141 -15.81 2.45 -0.12
N GLN A 142 -15.11 2.35 -1.26
CA GLN A 142 -15.61 2.80 -2.54
C GLN A 142 -16.88 2.05 -2.97
N ALA A 143 -16.88 0.71 -2.83
CA ALA A 143 -18.04 -0.11 -3.11
C ALA A 143 -19.25 0.26 -2.22
N SER A 144 -19.01 0.42 -0.92
CA SER A 144 -20.05 0.78 0.05
C SER A 144 -20.71 2.11 -0.29
N ALA A 145 -19.93 3.11 -0.70
CA ALA A 145 -20.46 4.42 -1.10
C ALA A 145 -21.41 4.32 -2.32
N HIS A 146 -21.17 3.38 -3.24
CA HIS A 146 -22.06 3.10 -4.34
C HIS A 146 -23.32 2.32 -3.90
N LEU A 147 -23.10 1.24 -3.14
CA LEU A 147 -24.18 0.32 -2.73
C LEU A 147 -25.21 0.95 -1.79
N ASN A 148 -24.76 1.85 -0.91
CA ASN A 148 -25.66 2.57 0.01
C ASN A 148 -26.34 3.80 -0.62
N GLY A 149 -26.07 4.09 -1.90
CA GLY A 149 -26.65 5.19 -2.64
C GLY A 149 -26.06 6.58 -2.34
N SER A 150 -25.02 6.68 -1.51
CA SER A 150 -24.36 7.96 -1.22
C SER A 150 -23.70 8.56 -2.47
N VAL A 151 -23.18 7.70 -3.36
CA VAL A 151 -22.59 8.08 -4.63
C VAL A 151 -23.00 7.10 -5.72
N ASN A 152 -23.72 7.56 -6.72
CA ASN A 152 -24.06 6.73 -7.88
C ASN A 152 -22.90 6.77 -8.89
N SER A 153 -21.98 5.81 -8.81
CA SER A 153 -20.77 5.74 -9.65
C SER A 153 -20.45 4.30 -10.04
N VAL A 154 -20.48 4.03 -11.35
CA VAL A 154 -20.05 2.74 -11.92
C VAL A 154 -18.57 2.47 -11.63
N GLU A 155 -17.74 3.52 -11.62
CA GLU A 155 -16.33 3.41 -11.29
C GLU A 155 -16.12 2.88 -9.86
N LYS A 156 -16.84 3.43 -8.87
CA LYS A 156 -16.77 2.96 -7.47
C LYS A 156 -17.22 1.51 -7.31
N ALA A 157 -18.26 1.12 -8.04
CA ALA A 157 -18.71 -0.27 -8.08
C ALA A 157 -17.64 -1.19 -8.69
N ALA A 158 -16.97 -0.76 -9.75
CA ALA A 158 -15.90 -1.50 -10.40
C ALA A 158 -14.66 -1.63 -9.49
N ILE A 159 -14.29 -0.56 -8.77
CA ILE A 159 -13.21 -0.59 -7.78
C ILE A 159 -13.51 -1.61 -6.68
N GLY A 160 -14.75 -1.74 -6.24
CA GLY A 160 -15.14 -2.73 -5.23
C GLY A 160 -14.86 -4.19 -5.63
N ARG A 161 -14.86 -4.50 -6.92
CA ARG A 161 -14.51 -5.85 -7.43
C ARG A 161 -13.03 -6.20 -7.20
N ARG A 162 -12.18 -5.19 -7.01
CA ARG A 162 -10.74 -5.39 -6.79
C ARG A 162 -10.39 -5.91 -5.40
N VAL A 163 -11.36 -6.02 -4.50
CA VAL A 163 -11.14 -6.63 -3.17
C VAL A 163 -10.56 -8.04 -3.32
N SER A 164 -11.15 -8.87 -4.20
CA SER A 164 -10.66 -10.24 -4.43
C SER A 164 -9.27 -10.28 -5.06
N GLU A 165 -8.90 -9.26 -5.86
CA GLU A 165 -7.54 -9.13 -6.38
C GLU A 165 -6.56 -8.89 -5.22
N THR A 166 -6.91 -8.00 -4.27
CA THR A 166 -6.05 -7.73 -3.11
C THR A 166 -5.91 -8.93 -2.18
N GLU A 167 -6.97 -9.73 -2.02
CA GLU A 167 -6.90 -10.99 -1.26
C GLU A 167 -5.93 -11.99 -1.90
N LEU A 168 -5.98 -12.12 -3.23
CA LEU A 168 -5.06 -12.97 -3.97
C LEU A 168 -3.62 -12.47 -3.87
N ASP A 169 -3.40 -11.16 -4.05
CA ASP A 169 -2.07 -10.55 -3.94
C ASP A 169 -1.46 -10.76 -2.55
N ILE A 170 -2.25 -10.60 -1.49
CA ILE A 170 -1.81 -10.88 -0.12
C ILE A 170 -1.47 -12.36 0.06
N ALA A 171 -2.31 -13.26 -0.46
CA ALA A 171 -2.06 -14.69 -0.35
C ALA A 171 -0.76 -15.09 -1.08
N ASP A 172 -0.49 -14.50 -2.24
CA ASP A 172 0.76 -14.70 -2.98
C ASP A 172 1.96 -14.19 -2.16
N LEU A 173 1.88 -12.97 -1.63
CA LEU A 173 2.93 -12.38 -0.80
C LEU A 173 3.23 -13.19 0.45
N LEU A 174 2.22 -13.72 1.13
CA LEU A 174 2.41 -14.37 2.44
C LEU A 174 2.71 -15.87 2.34
N PHE A 175 2.19 -16.58 1.33
CA PHE A 175 2.21 -18.04 1.31
C PHE A 175 2.91 -18.65 0.10
N LEU A 176 2.97 -17.95 -1.05
CA LEU A 176 3.50 -18.51 -2.30
C LEU A 176 4.89 -17.99 -2.66
N GLY A 177 5.45 -17.12 -1.84
CA GLY A 177 6.79 -16.58 -2.03
C GLY A 177 6.87 -15.32 -2.88
N GLY A 178 5.72 -14.67 -3.15
CA GLY A 178 5.46 -13.40 -3.85
C GLY A 178 6.61 -12.82 -4.68
N LYS A 179 6.41 -12.69 -6.00
CA LYS A 179 7.38 -12.01 -6.87
C LYS A 179 6.92 -10.60 -7.16
#